data_ca97db81cf0cbaa74bfdfa4155fc82f2
#
_entry.id   ca97db81cf0cbaa74bfdfa4155fc82f2
#
_cell.length_a   1.000
_cell.length_b   1.000
_cell.length_c   1.000
_cell.angle_alpha   90.00
_cell.angle_beta   90.00
_cell.angle_gamma   90.00
#
_symmetry.space_group_name_H-M   'P 1'
#
loop_
_entity.id
_entity.type
_entity.pdbx_description
1 polymer ?
#
loop_
_entity_poly.entity_id
_entity_poly.type
_entity_poly.pdbx_seq_one_letter_code
_entity_poly.pdbx_strand_id
1 'polypeptide(L)'
;MDPDLALFVEVDGQPVGFVLALPDINEALLHCNGLRYPWDYLQLWWRSRRLSGMSFKIIALDPDYWGRGLDALMYFELAKSTVRKGFRWIDMSLTGEDNPQTNKLATLFDARVYKRYRIFELELSSEAKMLSAETGEKT
;
A
#
# COMPACT_ATOMS: atom_id res chain seq x y z
N MET A 1 1.21 14.42 -5.76
CA MET A 1 1.95 13.18 -5.39
C MET A 1 3.37 13.59 -5.05
N ASP A 2 3.93 13.08 -3.97
CA ASP A 2 5.29 13.42 -3.55
C ASP A 2 6.30 12.53 -4.32
N PRO A 3 7.19 13.09 -5.14
CA PRO A 3 8.10 12.31 -5.97
C PRO A 3 9.10 11.46 -5.14
N ASP A 4 9.42 11.88 -3.93
CA ASP A 4 10.33 11.15 -3.06
C ASP A 4 9.74 9.84 -2.48
N LEU A 5 8.44 9.60 -2.69
CA LEU A 5 7.73 8.40 -2.25
C LEU A 5 7.39 7.45 -3.40
N ALA A 6 7.80 7.79 -4.62
CA ALA A 6 7.70 6.95 -5.80
C ALA A 6 9.11 6.83 -6.39
N LEU A 7 9.79 5.73 -6.10
CA LEU A 7 11.18 5.52 -6.51
C LEU A 7 11.23 4.48 -7.63
N PHE A 8 12.06 4.75 -8.61
CA PHE A 8 12.39 3.80 -9.67
C PHE A 8 13.82 3.32 -9.47
N VAL A 9 14.07 2.05 -9.76
CA VAL A 9 15.41 1.49 -9.87
C VAL A 9 15.73 1.26 -11.33
N GLU A 10 16.89 1.73 -11.72
CA GLU A 10 17.40 1.60 -13.08
C GLU A 10 18.73 0.83 -13.06
N VAL A 11 18.92 -0.01 -14.06
CA VAL A 11 20.19 -0.70 -14.34
C VAL A 11 20.56 -0.40 -15.79
N ASP A 12 21.76 0.11 -15.99
CA ASP A 12 22.26 0.52 -17.32
C ASP A 12 21.32 1.48 -18.08
N GLY A 13 20.63 2.37 -17.32
CA GLY A 13 19.70 3.34 -17.88
C GLY A 13 18.33 2.77 -18.25
N GLN A 14 18.03 1.51 -17.90
CA GLN A 14 16.73 0.90 -18.10
C GLN A 14 16.01 0.76 -16.76
N PRO A 15 14.74 1.19 -16.65
CA PRO A 15 13.95 1.01 -15.44
C PRO A 15 13.60 -0.48 -15.28
N VAL A 16 14.05 -1.08 -14.19
CA VAL A 16 13.84 -2.50 -13.90
C VAL A 16 12.92 -2.74 -12.72
N GLY A 17 12.54 -1.70 -11.99
CA GLY A 17 11.63 -1.81 -10.88
C GLY A 17 11.18 -0.46 -10.33
N PHE A 18 10.16 -0.50 -9.47
CA PHE A 18 9.68 0.67 -8.76
C PHE A 18 9.07 0.32 -7.42
N VAL A 19 9.03 1.29 -6.53
CA VAL A 19 8.33 1.22 -5.25
C VAL A 19 7.49 2.48 -5.06
N LEU A 20 6.29 2.30 -4.54
CA LEU A 20 5.36 3.37 -4.26
C LEU A 20 4.86 3.29 -2.82
N ALA A 21 4.97 4.39 -2.11
CA ALA A 21 4.33 4.59 -0.83
C ALA A 21 3.54 5.91 -0.81
N LEU A 22 2.53 5.98 0.02
CA LEU A 22 1.68 7.15 0.17
C LEU A 22 1.50 7.49 1.64
N PRO A 23 1.41 8.78 2.01
CA PRO A 23 0.99 9.15 3.35
C PRO A 23 -0.35 8.50 3.70
N ASP A 24 -0.50 7.99 4.92
CA ASP A 24 -1.73 7.32 5.34
C ASP A 24 -2.85 8.32 5.61
N ILE A 25 -3.60 8.64 4.57
CA ILE A 25 -4.72 9.57 4.64
C ILE A 25 -5.84 9.07 5.58
N ASN A 26 -5.90 7.75 5.87
CA ASN A 26 -6.90 7.20 6.78
C ASN A 26 -6.75 7.78 8.19
N GLU A 27 -5.52 8.12 8.60
CA GLU A 27 -5.24 8.80 9.86
C GLU A 27 -6.01 10.13 9.97
N ALA A 28 -6.14 10.88 8.88
CA ALA A 28 -6.92 12.11 8.83
C ALA A 28 -8.43 11.84 8.70
N LEU A 29 -8.82 10.84 7.89
CA LEU A 29 -10.22 10.48 7.64
C LEU A 29 -10.94 9.97 8.88
N LEU A 30 -10.25 9.30 9.81
CA LEU A 30 -10.83 8.83 11.08
C LEU A 30 -11.53 9.94 11.87
N HIS A 31 -11.16 11.19 11.64
CA HIS A 31 -11.71 12.36 12.34
C HIS A 31 -12.69 13.18 11.50
N CYS A 32 -12.94 12.74 10.27
CA CYS A 32 -13.85 13.40 9.34
C CYS A 32 -15.13 12.57 9.23
N ASN A 33 -16.23 13.02 9.73
CA ASN A 33 -17.54 12.36 9.86
C ASN A 33 -18.13 11.90 8.50
N GLY A 34 -17.34 11.17 7.69
CA GLY A 34 -17.71 10.70 6.35
C GLY A 34 -17.74 11.83 5.31
N LEU A 35 -17.06 12.96 5.56
CA LEU A 35 -17.04 14.13 4.65
C LEU A 35 -18.43 14.69 4.33
N ARG A 36 -19.32 14.63 5.31
CA ARG A 36 -20.73 15.02 5.16
C ARG A 36 -20.91 16.54 5.11
N TYR A 37 -20.01 17.30 5.75
CA TYR A 37 -20.14 18.73 5.89
C TYR A 37 -18.93 19.48 5.31
N PRO A 38 -19.08 20.74 4.84
CA PRO A 38 -17.97 21.50 4.27
C PRO A 38 -16.75 21.64 5.18
N TRP A 39 -16.95 21.74 6.47
CA TRP A 39 -15.84 21.82 7.45
C TRP A 39 -15.05 20.53 7.60
N ASP A 40 -15.64 19.37 7.24
CA ASP A 40 -14.92 18.09 7.24
C ASP A 40 -13.78 18.10 6.20
N TYR A 41 -13.99 18.76 5.05
CA TYR A 41 -12.96 18.93 4.01
C TYR A 41 -11.84 19.86 4.49
N LEU A 42 -12.17 20.94 5.20
CA LEU A 42 -11.17 21.82 5.78
C LEU A 42 -10.36 21.12 6.88
N GLN A 43 -11.02 20.31 7.70
CA GLN A 43 -10.39 19.50 8.72
C GLN A 43 -9.49 18.42 8.10
N LEU A 44 -9.94 17.74 7.05
CA LEU A 44 -9.15 16.77 6.29
C LEU A 44 -7.89 17.43 5.72
N TRP A 45 -8.03 18.58 5.06
CA TRP A 45 -6.91 19.34 4.50
C TRP A 45 -5.89 19.76 5.57
N TRP A 46 -6.34 20.21 6.71
CA TRP A 46 -5.44 20.62 7.80
C TRP A 46 -4.72 19.41 8.42
N ARG A 47 -5.44 18.31 8.65
CA ARG A 47 -4.89 17.07 9.20
C ARG A 47 -3.98 16.34 8.24
N SER A 48 -4.26 16.37 6.94
CA SER A 48 -3.42 15.73 5.92
C SER A 48 -2.00 16.30 5.86
N ARG A 49 -1.77 17.47 6.41
CA ARG A 49 -0.43 18.08 6.54
C ARG A 49 0.37 17.58 7.74
N ARG A 50 -0.25 16.80 8.63
CA ARG A 50 0.33 16.35 9.89
C ARG A 50 0.25 14.83 10.04
N LEU A 51 0.22 14.11 8.92
CA LEU A 51 0.21 12.66 8.93
C LEU A 51 1.51 12.13 9.53
N SER A 52 1.39 11.15 10.41
CA SER A 52 2.51 10.52 11.07
C SER A 52 2.86 9.17 10.46
N GLY A 53 1.94 8.59 9.70
CA GLY A 53 2.04 7.29 9.08
C GLY A 53 2.17 7.35 7.57
N MET A 54 2.81 6.32 7.03
CA MET A 54 2.92 6.07 5.61
C MET A 54 2.44 4.66 5.29
N SER A 55 1.72 4.50 4.19
CA SER A 55 1.27 3.20 3.71
C SER A 55 2.06 2.83 2.47
N PHE A 56 2.76 1.72 2.56
CA PHE A 56 3.40 1.06 1.44
C PHE A 56 2.32 0.49 0.52
N LYS A 57 2.39 0.76 -0.76
CA LYS A 57 1.33 0.35 -1.70
C LYS A 57 1.75 -0.76 -2.63
N ILE A 58 2.88 -0.62 -3.25
CA ILE A 58 3.34 -1.58 -4.25
C ILE A 58 4.86 -1.53 -4.37
N ILE A 59 5.44 -2.68 -4.61
CA ILE A 59 6.79 -2.85 -5.14
C ILE A 59 6.70 -3.80 -6.32
N ALA A 60 7.40 -3.48 -7.37
CA ALA A 60 7.59 -4.36 -8.51
C ALA A 60 9.06 -4.34 -8.92
N LEU A 61 9.58 -5.50 -9.24
CA LEU A 61 10.93 -5.69 -9.74
C LEU A 61 10.89 -6.78 -10.81
N ASP A 62 11.56 -6.52 -11.91
CA ASP A 62 11.69 -7.48 -13.00
C ASP A 62 12.32 -8.78 -12.48
N PRO A 63 11.74 -9.96 -12.80
CA PRO A 63 12.23 -11.26 -12.34
C PRO A 63 13.70 -11.52 -12.64
N ASP A 64 14.22 -11.02 -13.75
CA ASP A 64 15.62 -11.18 -14.14
C ASP A 64 16.62 -10.51 -13.19
N TYR A 65 16.11 -9.64 -12.34
CA TYR A 65 16.88 -8.90 -11.35
C TYR A 65 16.64 -9.34 -9.90
N TRP A 66 15.85 -10.38 -9.69
CA TRP A 66 15.61 -10.91 -8.36
C TRP A 66 16.89 -11.47 -7.72
N GLY A 67 16.97 -11.36 -6.40
CA GLY A 67 18.11 -11.86 -5.63
C GLY A 67 19.40 -11.03 -5.78
N ARG A 68 19.36 -9.91 -6.50
CA ARG A 68 20.50 -8.98 -6.65
C ARG A 68 20.53 -7.87 -5.60
N GLY A 69 19.59 -7.88 -4.65
CA GLY A 69 19.50 -6.90 -3.57
C GLY A 69 18.87 -5.56 -3.97
N LEU A 70 18.33 -5.43 -5.19
CA LEU A 70 17.68 -4.21 -5.66
C LEU A 70 16.39 -3.93 -4.90
N ASP A 71 15.66 -4.96 -4.49
CA ASP A 71 14.51 -4.89 -3.60
C ASP A 71 14.90 -4.27 -2.25
N ALA A 72 15.96 -4.75 -1.63
CA ALA A 72 16.48 -4.21 -0.39
C ALA A 72 16.92 -2.76 -0.53
N LEU A 73 17.54 -2.40 -1.65
CA LEU A 73 17.93 -1.01 -1.95
C LEU A 73 16.71 -0.10 -2.05
N MET A 74 15.65 -0.53 -2.75
CA MET A 74 14.41 0.24 -2.86
C MET A 74 13.77 0.48 -1.49
N TYR A 75 13.68 -0.55 -0.65
CA TYR A 75 13.18 -0.40 0.71
C TYR A 75 14.02 0.53 1.56
N PHE A 76 15.35 0.44 1.44
CA PHE A 76 16.27 1.30 2.19
C PHE A 76 16.10 2.78 1.81
N GLU A 77 16.05 3.11 0.53
CA GLU A 77 15.87 4.48 0.07
C GLU A 77 14.46 5.02 0.41
N LEU A 78 13.44 4.17 0.35
CA LEU A 78 12.11 4.53 0.80
C LEU A 78 12.09 4.82 2.32
N ALA A 79 12.71 3.97 3.14
CA ALA A 79 12.81 4.16 4.58
C ALA A 79 13.54 5.46 4.92
N LYS A 80 14.63 5.75 4.23
CA LYS A 80 15.39 6.99 4.38
C LYS A 80 14.54 8.24 4.02
N SER A 81 13.77 8.17 2.93
CA SER A 81 12.84 9.23 2.55
C SER A 81 11.73 9.42 3.59
N THR A 82 11.21 8.33 4.14
CA THR A 82 10.20 8.31 5.20
C THR A 82 10.69 9.05 6.45
N VAL A 83 11.88 8.69 6.93
CA VAL A 83 12.50 9.31 8.11
C VAL A 83 12.79 10.80 7.85
N ARG A 84 13.35 11.13 6.70
CA ARG A 84 13.64 12.52 6.30
C ARG A 84 12.40 13.41 6.30
N LYS A 85 11.25 12.85 5.91
CA LYS A 85 9.96 13.55 5.88
C LYS A 85 9.24 13.59 7.22
N GLY A 86 9.78 12.95 8.25
CA GLY A 86 9.25 12.97 9.62
C GLY A 86 8.11 11.98 9.87
N PHE A 87 7.89 11.02 8.99
CA PHE A 87 6.97 9.92 9.26
C PHE A 87 7.55 9.01 10.35
N ARG A 88 6.67 8.50 11.22
CA ARG A 88 7.05 7.72 12.40
C ARG A 88 6.88 6.22 12.23
N TRP A 89 6.01 5.80 11.28
CA TRP A 89 5.71 4.41 11.03
C TRP A 89 5.32 4.18 9.56
N ILE A 90 5.51 2.96 9.12
CA ILE A 90 5.13 2.49 7.78
C ILE A 90 4.23 1.27 7.96
N ASP A 91 3.04 1.31 7.36
CA ASP A 91 2.20 0.14 7.15
C ASP A 91 2.66 -0.56 5.87
N MET A 92 3.14 -1.78 6.00
CA MET A 92 3.64 -2.59 4.88
C MET A 92 2.52 -3.20 4.02
N SER A 93 1.26 -2.77 4.25
CA SER A 93 0.08 -3.21 3.49
C SER A 93 -0.22 -4.72 3.64
N LEU A 94 -1.06 -5.24 2.75
CA LEU A 94 -1.44 -6.65 2.73
C LEU A 94 -0.38 -7.47 2.00
N THR A 95 0.10 -8.52 2.66
CA THR A 95 1.01 -9.49 2.07
C THR A 95 0.42 -10.88 2.21
N GLY A 96 0.48 -11.68 1.15
CA GLY A 96 0.06 -13.08 1.19
C GLY A 96 0.93 -13.91 2.15
N GLU A 97 0.34 -14.84 2.88
CA GLU A 97 1.09 -15.76 3.76
C GLU A 97 2.08 -16.62 2.96
N ASP A 98 1.77 -16.85 1.70
CA ASP A 98 2.55 -17.61 0.71
C ASP A 98 3.62 -16.78 -0.02
N ASN A 99 3.82 -15.50 0.36
CA ASN A 99 4.87 -14.67 -0.20
C ASN A 99 6.11 -14.61 0.71
N PRO A 100 7.06 -15.57 0.57
CA PRO A 100 8.20 -15.68 1.48
C PRO A 100 9.19 -14.52 1.35
N GLN A 101 9.25 -13.86 0.20
CA GLN A 101 10.18 -12.75 -0.04
C GLN A 101 9.80 -11.53 0.77
N THR A 102 8.55 -11.10 0.68
CA THR A 102 8.05 -9.94 1.43
C THR A 102 8.02 -10.23 2.94
N ASN A 103 7.68 -11.46 3.33
CA ASN A 103 7.67 -11.85 4.75
C ASN A 103 9.08 -11.84 5.37
N LYS A 104 10.12 -12.25 4.61
CA LYS A 104 11.52 -12.13 5.06
C LYS A 104 11.94 -10.67 5.24
N LEU A 105 11.57 -9.80 4.31
CA LEU A 105 11.87 -8.36 4.41
C LEU A 105 11.18 -7.73 5.62
N ALA A 106 9.91 -8.07 5.88
CA ALA A 106 9.20 -7.60 7.06
C ALA A 106 9.95 -7.99 8.35
N THR A 107 10.49 -9.20 8.43
CA THR A 107 11.29 -9.66 9.56
C THR A 107 12.60 -8.89 9.70
N LEU A 108 13.28 -8.56 8.60
CA LEU A 108 14.52 -7.77 8.62
C LEU A 108 14.32 -6.35 9.16
N PHE A 109 13.13 -5.77 8.97
CA PHE A 109 12.77 -4.45 9.48
C PHE A 109 12.08 -4.50 10.86
N ASP A 110 12.11 -5.65 11.53
CA ASP A 110 11.42 -5.84 12.82
C ASP A 110 9.93 -5.45 12.77
N ALA A 111 9.31 -5.71 11.61
CA ALA A 111 7.91 -5.37 11.39
C ALA A 111 6.99 -6.33 12.14
N ARG A 112 5.97 -5.76 12.79
CA ARG A 112 4.99 -6.51 13.56
C ARG A 112 3.69 -6.71 12.78
N VAL A 113 3.25 -7.96 12.63
CA VAL A 113 1.92 -8.28 12.10
C VAL A 113 0.86 -7.80 13.10
N TYR A 114 0.05 -6.81 12.72
CA TYR A 114 -0.98 -6.25 13.60
C TYR A 114 -2.40 -6.57 13.13
N LYS A 115 -2.58 -7.02 11.87
CA LYS A 115 -3.85 -7.47 11.31
C LYS A 115 -3.66 -8.72 10.47
N ARG A 116 -4.63 -9.61 10.51
CA ARG A 116 -4.74 -10.77 9.62
C ARG A 116 -6.09 -10.73 8.93
N TYR A 117 -6.09 -10.96 7.63
CA TYR A 117 -7.28 -11.00 6.80
C TYR A 117 -7.47 -12.41 6.26
N ARG A 118 -8.72 -12.81 6.04
CA ARG A 118 -9.05 -14.03 5.34
C ARG A 118 -9.99 -13.70 4.20
N ILE A 119 -9.72 -14.27 3.05
CA ILE A 119 -10.59 -14.19 1.89
C ILE A 119 -11.40 -15.47 1.89
N PHE A 120 -12.71 -15.33 1.78
CA PHE A 120 -13.64 -16.45 1.68
C PHE A 120 -14.24 -16.44 0.28
N GLU A 121 -14.29 -17.61 -0.34
CA GLU A 121 -14.96 -17.85 -1.60
C GLU A 121 -16.21 -18.68 -1.35
N LEU A 122 -17.31 -18.30 -1.96
CA LEU A 122 -18.57 -19.03 -1.94
C LEU A 122 -18.94 -19.39 -3.38
N GLU A 123 -19.02 -20.68 -3.66
CA GLU A 123 -19.56 -21.14 -4.93
C GLU A 123 -21.09 -20.90 -4.94
N LEU A 124 -21.56 -20.08 -5.88
CA LEU A 124 -22.97 -19.86 -6.09
C LEU A 124 -23.56 -21.03 -6.89
N SER A 125 -24.69 -21.57 -6.45
CA SER A 125 -25.45 -22.53 -7.25
C SER A 125 -25.81 -21.93 -8.61
N SER A 126 -26.06 -22.79 -9.62
CA SER A 126 -26.40 -22.33 -10.98
C SER A 126 -27.60 -21.39 -11.02
N GLU A 127 -28.58 -21.59 -10.12
CA GLU A 127 -29.75 -20.69 -9.97
C GLU A 127 -29.36 -19.30 -9.45
N ALA A 128 -28.44 -19.22 -8.47
CA ALA A 128 -27.96 -17.95 -7.94
C ALA A 128 -27.09 -17.18 -8.96
N LYS A 129 -26.36 -17.89 -9.84
CA LYS A 129 -25.62 -17.27 -10.96
C LYS A 129 -26.54 -16.64 -11.99
N MET A 130 -27.68 -17.27 -12.29
CA MET A 130 -28.69 -16.70 -13.23
C MET A 130 -29.32 -15.42 -12.66
N LEU A 131 -29.69 -15.41 -11.38
CA LEU A 131 -30.26 -14.22 -10.71
C LEU A 131 -29.27 -13.04 -10.66
N SER A 132 -27.98 -13.30 -10.44
CA SER A 132 -26.95 -12.24 -10.44
C SER A 132 -26.70 -11.67 -11.83
N ALA A 133 -26.80 -12.47 -12.89
CA ALA A 133 -26.68 -12.03 -14.27
C ALA A 133 -27.86 -11.14 -14.69
N GLU A 134 -29.09 -11.47 -14.30
CA GLU A 134 -30.26 -10.65 -14.58
C GLU A 134 -30.29 -9.33 -13.83
N THR A 135 -29.68 -9.26 -12.65
CA THR A 135 -29.61 -8.02 -11.84
C THR A 135 -28.50 -7.09 -12.31
N GLY A 136 -27.42 -7.60 -12.90
CA GLY A 136 -26.30 -6.83 -13.43
C GLY A 136 -26.57 -6.11 -14.75
N GLU A 137 -27.62 -6.46 -15.48
CA GLU A 137 -27.96 -5.86 -16.77
C GLU A 137 -28.89 -4.62 -16.65
N LYS A 138 -29.20 -4.18 -15.44
CA LYS A 138 -30.10 -3.04 -15.15
C LYS A 138 -29.41 -1.84 -14.49
N THR A 139 -28.09 -1.65 -14.70
CA THR A 139 -27.42 -0.44 -14.17
C THR A 139 -26.75 0.34 -15.28
#